data_0a1ac38f93cc344832e2f24eaed2ada0
#
_entry.id   0a1ac38f93cc344832e2f24eaed2ada0
#
_cell.length_a   1.000
_cell.length_b   1.000
_cell.length_c   1.000
_cell.angle_alpha   90.00
_cell.angle_beta   90.00
_cell.angle_gamma   90.00
#
_symmetry.space_group_name_H-M   'P 1'
#
loop_
_entity.id
_entity.type
_entity.pdbx_description
1 polymer ?
#
loop_
_entity_poly.entity_id
_entity_poly.type
_entity_poly.pdbx_seq_one_letter_code
_entity_poly.pdbx_strand_id
1 'polypeptide(L)'
;NMNDKTPQELFDSMASKGHNMFKDLSASESKEMMSQFTSSWNTIMTRAMGSPEEWVKTMSGFYQEQFTLWMNMFTPGADATVEPKRGDRRFSGEEWEESPVHNYMKQSYLLSSKWLTGMVNDSTLDEPTKKKCDFYTRQFIDAVSPSNFALTNPEVLKETFDSKGKNLVAGLENLMQDMEKGRITMTDESSFELGKNLATTPGSVVFENELIQLVHFKPMTEKVNERPILIVPPCINKYYILDLSEHNSYIRYCLEQGNDVYVISWRNPDESLGDITWDGY
;
A
#
# COMPACT_ATOMS: atom_id res chain seq x y z
N ASN A 1 -1.73 -31.78 -4.74
CA ASN A 1 -3.10 -31.31 -4.91
C ASN A 1 -3.62 -30.85 -3.55
N MET A 2 -3.94 -29.54 -3.42
CA MET A 2 -4.43 -28.95 -2.16
C MET A 2 -5.78 -29.51 -1.70
N ASN A 3 -6.56 -30.08 -2.60
CA ASN A 3 -7.88 -30.64 -2.31
C ASN A 3 -7.89 -31.92 -1.47
N ASP A 4 -6.71 -32.48 -1.15
CA ASP A 4 -6.59 -33.75 -0.42
C ASP A 4 -6.08 -33.58 1.03
N LYS A 5 -5.83 -32.35 1.49
CA LYS A 5 -5.34 -32.09 2.85
C LYS A 5 -6.48 -31.89 3.84
N THR A 6 -6.36 -32.50 4.99
CA THR A 6 -7.27 -32.25 6.11
C THR A 6 -7.11 -30.81 6.63
N PRO A 7 -8.14 -30.22 7.27
CA PRO A 7 -8.04 -28.90 7.89
C PRO A 7 -6.85 -28.74 8.85
N GLN A 8 -6.48 -29.83 9.54
CA GLN A 8 -5.34 -29.86 10.46
C GLN A 8 -4.00 -29.77 9.70
N GLU A 9 -3.84 -30.53 8.62
CA GLU A 9 -2.64 -30.52 7.78
C GLU A 9 -2.46 -29.18 7.06
N LEU A 10 -3.57 -28.53 6.68
CA LEU A 10 -3.58 -27.16 6.16
C LEU A 10 -3.09 -26.18 7.22
N PHE A 11 -3.65 -26.24 8.43
CA PHE A 11 -3.26 -25.36 9.54
C PHE A 11 -1.79 -25.53 9.93
N ASP A 12 -1.29 -26.77 10.04
CA ASP A 12 0.10 -27.07 10.38
C ASP A 12 1.07 -26.61 9.28
N SER A 13 0.70 -26.79 8.00
CA SER A 13 1.46 -26.28 6.85
C SER A 13 1.52 -24.75 6.86
N MET A 14 0.41 -24.09 7.21
CA MET A 14 0.32 -22.63 7.33
C MET A 14 1.14 -22.11 8.50
N ALA A 15 1.03 -22.73 9.66
CA ALA A 15 1.79 -22.33 10.84
C ALA A 15 3.30 -22.44 10.59
N SER A 16 3.75 -23.50 9.91
CA SER A 16 5.16 -23.70 9.54
C SER A 16 5.65 -22.71 8.48
N LYS A 17 4.88 -22.50 7.40
CA LYS A 17 5.24 -21.56 6.34
C LYS A 17 5.15 -20.11 6.83
N GLY A 18 4.10 -19.76 7.59
CA GLY A 18 3.94 -18.47 8.21
C GLY A 18 5.08 -18.14 9.17
N HIS A 19 5.50 -19.12 10.00
CA HIS A 19 6.64 -18.96 10.91
C HIS A 19 7.93 -18.66 10.14
N ASN A 20 8.20 -19.34 9.05
CA ASN A 20 9.39 -19.12 8.22
C ASN A 20 9.33 -17.76 7.51
N MET A 21 8.19 -17.38 6.93
CA MET A 21 8.00 -16.07 6.30
C MET A 21 8.11 -14.91 7.30
N PHE A 22 7.51 -15.05 8.50
CA PHE A 22 7.69 -14.07 9.58
C PHE A 22 9.13 -14.02 10.07
N LYS A 23 9.85 -15.13 10.07
CA LYS A 23 11.25 -15.20 10.45
C LYS A 23 12.15 -14.49 9.42
N ASP A 24 11.87 -14.63 8.15
CA ASP A 24 12.63 -14.00 7.05
C ASP A 24 12.26 -12.51 6.90
N LEU A 25 10.98 -12.13 7.00
CA LEU A 25 10.52 -10.73 7.06
C LEU A 25 10.90 -10.03 8.37
N SER A 26 10.96 -10.75 9.50
CA SER A 26 11.33 -10.17 10.80
C SER A 26 12.84 -10.00 10.97
N ALA A 27 13.67 -10.56 10.09
CA ALA A 27 15.08 -10.73 10.42
C ALA A 27 15.95 -9.47 10.25
N SER A 28 15.61 -8.51 9.39
CA SER A 28 16.42 -7.28 9.25
C SER A 28 15.62 -5.98 9.27
N GLU A 29 14.66 -5.80 8.39
CA GLU A 29 13.98 -4.51 8.20
C GLU A 29 12.96 -4.19 9.30
N SER A 30 12.18 -5.17 9.75
CA SER A 30 11.19 -4.94 10.82
C SER A 30 11.84 -4.73 12.19
N LYS A 31 12.99 -5.37 12.46
CA LYS A 31 13.76 -5.13 13.68
C LYS A 31 14.37 -3.74 13.70
N GLU A 32 14.90 -3.28 12.58
CA GLU A 32 15.46 -1.94 12.48
C GLU A 32 14.37 -0.88 12.60
N MET A 33 13.23 -1.07 11.92
CA MET A 33 12.07 -0.20 12.02
C MET A 33 11.52 -0.13 13.45
N MET A 34 11.35 -1.27 14.12
CA MET A 34 10.89 -1.33 15.51
C MET A 34 11.91 -0.70 16.47
N SER A 35 13.20 -0.94 16.27
CA SER A 35 14.28 -0.33 17.05
C SER A 35 14.29 1.20 16.91
N GLN A 36 14.14 1.70 15.69
CA GLN A 36 14.09 3.14 15.41
C GLN A 36 12.82 3.78 15.95
N PHE A 37 11.67 3.12 15.84
CA PHE A 37 10.43 3.55 16.49
C PHE A 37 10.58 3.64 18.00
N THR A 38 11.07 2.58 18.64
CA THR A 38 11.29 2.53 20.09
C THR A 38 12.29 3.60 20.56
N SER A 39 13.40 3.79 19.86
CA SER A 39 14.40 4.82 20.16
C SER A 39 13.82 6.22 20.05
N SER A 40 13.05 6.48 19.00
CA SER A 40 12.39 7.76 18.77
C SER A 40 11.37 8.08 19.87
N TRP A 41 10.55 7.09 20.23
CA TRP A 41 9.57 7.22 21.31
C TRP A 41 10.22 7.39 22.68
N ASN A 42 11.27 6.64 22.98
CA ASN A 42 12.03 6.83 24.21
C ASN A 42 12.56 8.27 24.34
N THR A 43 12.99 8.87 23.24
CA THR A 43 13.46 10.26 23.24
C THR A 43 12.31 11.22 23.55
N ILE A 44 11.13 11.04 22.93
CA ILE A 44 9.94 11.86 23.19
C ILE A 44 9.50 11.69 24.65
N MET A 45 9.38 10.46 25.13
CA MET A 45 8.96 10.16 26.48
C MET A 45 9.92 10.72 27.55
N THR A 46 11.24 10.56 27.35
CA THR A 46 12.23 11.10 28.25
C THR A 46 12.16 12.62 28.38
N ARG A 47 11.94 13.30 27.25
CA ARG A 47 11.76 14.76 27.23
C ARG A 47 10.43 15.21 27.84
N ALA A 48 9.35 14.50 27.52
CA ALA A 48 8.03 14.76 28.10
C ALA A 48 8.02 14.63 29.63
N MET A 49 8.72 13.61 30.16
CA MET A 49 8.92 13.46 31.63
C MET A 49 9.78 14.56 32.24
N GLY A 50 10.57 15.27 31.42
CA GLY A 50 11.33 16.46 31.87
C GLY A 50 10.46 17.68 32.19
N SER A 51 9.18 17.69 31.76
CA SER A 51 8.18 18.72 32.07
C SER A 51 6.93 18.07 32.70
N PRO A 52 6.98 17.68 34.00
CA PRO A 52 5.89 16.90 34.61
C PRO A 52 4.51 17.58 34.54
N GLU A 53 4.47 18.91 34.64
CA GLU A 53 3.18 19.66 34.58
C GLU A 53 2.52 19.56 33.18
N GLU A 54 3.31 19.73 32.13
CA GLU A 54 2.81 19.61 30.75
C GLU A 54 2.40 18.19 30.44
N TRP A 55 3.17 17.22 30.91
CA TRP A 55 2.85 15.80 30.80
C TRP A 55 1.51 15.46 31.45
N VAL A 56 1.32 15.85 32.72
CA VAL A 56 0.07 15.62 33.46
C VAL A 56 -1.10 16.29 32.75
N LYS A 57 -0.94 17.50 32.24
CA LYS A 57 -1.98 18.21 31.50
C LYS A 57 -2.36 17.47 30.20
N THR A 58 -1.39 17.05 29.43
CA THR A 58 -1.60 16.31 28.17
C THR A 58 -2.28 14.96 28.43
N MET A 59 -1.79 14.21 29.43
CA MET A 59 -2.40 12.93 29.81
C MET A 59 -3.81 13.06 30.36
N SER A 60 -4.05 14.05 31.22
CA SER A 60 -5.40 14.29 31.77
C SER A 60 -6.40 14.68 30.67
N GLY A 61 -5.99 15.48 29.69
CA GLY A 61 -6.80 15.82 28.53
C GLY A 61 -7.17 14.59 27.71
N PHE A 62 -6.19 13.74 27.40
CA PHE A 62 -6.41 12.48 26.67
C PHE A 62 -7.38 11.55 27.41
N TYR A 63 -7.18 11.33 28.72
CA TYR A 63 -8.10 10.49 29.50
C TYR A 63 -9.50 11.07 29.60
N GLN A 64 -9.62 12.38 29.69
CA GLN A 64 -10.94 13.04 29.69
C GLN A 64 -11.67 12.86 28.35
N GLU A 65 -10.97 13.00 27.22
CA GLU A 65 -11.54 12.75 25.90
C GLU A 65 -11.94 11.27 25.72
N GLN A 66 -11.10 10.32 26.17
CA GLN A 66 -11.42 8.88 26.15
C GLN A 66 -12.61 8.55 27.05
N PHE A 67 -12.72 9.16 28.24
CA PHE A 67 -13.86 8.98 29.13
C PHE A 67 -15.15 9.53 28.52
N THR A 68 -15.08 10.71 27.92
CA THR A 68 -16.23 11.30 27.20
C THR A 68 -16.70 10.39 26.06
N LEU A 69 -15.75 9.86 25.28
CA LEU A 69 -16.05 8.92 24.22
C LEU A 69 -16.72 7.65 24.75
N TRP A 70 -16.22 7.11 25.88
CA TRP A 70 -16.82 5.94 26.52
C TRP A 70 -18.27 6.22 27.01
N MET A 71 -18.51 7.38 27.58
CA MET A 71 -19.86 7.81 28.00
C MET A 71 -20.79 7.97 26.79
N ASN A 72 -20.30 8.51 25.68
CA ASN A 72 -21.07 8.70 24.45
C ASN A 72 -21.53 7.36 23.85
N MET A 73 -20.80 6.28 24.04
CA MET A 73 -21.20 4.93 23.59
C MET A 73 -22.57 4.50 24.14
N PHE A 74 -22.95 5.00 25.35
CA PHE A 74 -24.22 4.70 26.01
C PHE A 74 -25.28 5.80 25.84
N THR A 75 -24.94 6.87 25.08
CA THR A 75 -25.83 8.01 24.86
C THR A 75 -26.35 8.00 23.43
N PRO A 76 -27.62 7.58 23.17
CA PRO A 76 -28.17 7.59 21.83
C PRO A 76 -28.15 9.01 21.21
N GLY A 77 -27.64 9.13 19.99
CA GLY A 77 -27.58 10.39 19.26
C GLY A 77 -26.49 11.36 19.72
N ALA A 78 -25.53 10.90 20.55
CA ALA A 78 -24.35 11.71 20.86
C ALA A 78 -23.52 11.99 19.60
N ASP A 79 -23.04 13.23 19.49
CA ASP A 79 -22.14 13.62 18.39
C ASP A 79 -20.81 12.85 18.47
N ALA A 80 -20.21 12.65 17.30
CA ALA A 80 -18.88 12.04 17.22
C ALA A 80 -17.84 12.92 17.93
N THR A 81 -17.05 12.33 18.82
CA THR A 81 -15.97 13.03 19.54
C THR A 81 -14.80 13.35 18.59
N VAL A 82 -14.59 12.49 17.61
CA VAL A 82 -13.55 12.64 16.59
C VAL A 82 -14.00 11.99 15.29
N GLU A 83 -13.71 12.64 14.17
CA GLU A 83 -14.04 12.11 12.84
C GLU A 83 -12.78 11.76 12.05
N PRO A 84 -12.87 10.79 11.11
CA PRO A 84 -11.81 10.51 10.18
C PRO A 84 -11.41 11.74 9.37
N LYS A 85 -10.14 11.88 9.04
CA LYS A 85 -9.67 12.93 8.13
C LYS A 85 -10.32 12.77 6.76
N ARG A 86 -10.59 13.90 6.08
CA ARG A 86 -11.11 13.88 4.71
C ARG A 86 -10.22 13.03 3.81
N GLY A 87 -10.81 12.01 3.15
CA GLY A 87 -10.11 11.07 2.28
C GLY A 87 -9.63 9.79 2.99
N ASP A 88 -9.80 9.66 4.29
CA ASP A 88 -9.57 8.40 5.00
C ASP A 88 -10.72 7.43 4.73
N ARG A 89 -10.47 6.45 3.86
CA ARG A 89 -11.46 5.46 3.42
C ARG A 89 -11.58 4.25 4.36
N ARG A 90 -10.72 4.14 5.36
CA ARG A 90 -10.69 2.97 6.26
C ARG A 90 -11.97 2.79 7.07
N PHE A 91 -12.71 3.87 7.26
CA PHE A 91 -13.92 3.94 8.08
C PHE A 91 -15.12 4.49 7.31
N SER A 92 -15.15 4.28 5.99
CA SER A 92 -16.21 4.81 5.12
C SER A 92 -17.48 3.93 5.08
N GLY A 93 -17.41 2.69 5.56
CA GLY A 93 -18.56 1.80 5.64
C GLY A 93 -19.57 2.24 6.70
N GLU A 94 -20.87 2.11 6.43
CA GLU A 94 -21.94 2.43 7.36
C GLU A 94 -21.89 1.58 8.63
N GLU A 95 -21.35 0.37 8.52
CA GLU A 95 -21.17 -0.59 9.61
C GLU A 95 -20.37 -0.03 10.79
N TRP A 96 -19.46 0.92 10.53
CA TRP A 96 -18.71 1.60 11.58
C TRP A 96 -19.56 2.54 12.43
N GLU A 97 -20.69 3.02 11.90
CA GLU A 97 -21.62 3.89 12.60
C GLU A 97 -22.79 3.13 13.24
N GLU A 98 -23.26 2.06 12.59
CA GLU A 98 -24.43 1.30 13.04
C GLU A 98 -24.19 0.56 14.36
N SER A 99 -22.96 0.13 14.62
CA SER A 99 -22.60 -0.59 15.84
C SER A 99 -21.93 0.33 16.86
N PRO A 100 -22.53 0.55 18.04
CA PRO A 100 -21.92 1.37 19.10
C PRO A 100 -20.50 0.93 19.48
N VAL A 101 -20.25 -0.38 19.47
CA VAL A 101 -18.94 -0.96 19.79
C VAL A 101 -17.91 -0.60 18.71
N HIS A 102 -18.26 -0.76 17.43
CA HIS A 102 -17.33 -0.46 16.33
C HIS A 102 -17.13 1.05 16.18
N ASN A 103 -18.17 1.84 16.39
CA ASN A 103 -18.05 3.31 16.43
C ASN A 103 -17.12 3.77 17.56
N TYR A 104 -17.28 3.22 18.77
CA TYR A 104 -16.35 3.47 19.87
C TYR A 104 -14.90 3.07 19.52
N MET A 105 -14.72 1.88 18.93
CA MET A 105 -13.40 1.38 18.51
C MET A 105 -12.74 2.30 17.49
N LYS A 106 -13.49 2.72 16.46
CA LYS A 106 -13.06 3.70 15.46
C LYS A 106 -12.63 5.01 16.10
N GLN A 107 -13.50 5.60 16.92
CA GLN A 107 -13.22 6.90 17.52
C GLN A 107 -12.07 6.84 18.53
N SER A 108 -11.98 5.77 19.34
CA SER A 108 -10.88 5.56 20.28
C SER A 108 -9.52 5.44 19.54
N TYR A 109 -9.50 4.74 18.43
CA TYR A 109 -8.33 4.66 17.56
C TYR A 109 -7.96 6.03 16.97
N LEU A 110 -8.92 6.76 16.42
CA LEU A 110 -8.68 8.09 15.84
C LEU A 110 -8.18 9.09 16.89
N LEU A 111 -8.76 9.05 18.08
CA LEU A 111 -8.37 9.90 19.20
C LEU A 111 -6.94 9.59 19.67
N SER A 112 -6.62 8.30 19.82
CA SER A 112 -5.27 7.85 20.16
C SER A 112 -4.26 8.24 19.08
N SER A 113 -4.63 8.11 17.82
CA SER A 113 -3.80 8.50 16.67
C SER A 113 -3.52 10.02 16.65
N LYS A 114 -4.56 10.83 16.93
CA LYS A 114 -4.43 12.28 17.07
C LYS A 114 -3.49 12.65 18.22
N TRP A 115 -3.63 11.98 19.35
CA TRP A 115 -2.81 12.22 20.52
C TRP A 115 -1.34 11.84 20.27
N LEU A 116 -1.07 10.66 19.72
CA LEU A 116 0.29 10.21 19.36
C LEU A 116 0.96 11.17 18.37
N THR A 117 0.24 11.57 17.34
CA THR A 117 0.75 12.54 16.34
C THR A 117 0.99 13.91 16.97
N GLY A 118 0.10 14.34 17.87
CA GLY A 118 0.25 15.58 18.64
C GLY A 118 1.53 15.59 19.47
N MET A 119 1.82 14.51 20.19
CA MET A 119 3.06 14.39 21.00
C MET A 119 4.34 14.55 20.16
N VAL A 120 4.34 14.03 18.94
CA VAL A 120 5.47 14.20 18.01
C VAL A 120 5.57 15.66 17.54
N ASN A 121 4.44 16.25 17.15
CA ASN A 121 4.39 17.61 16.63
C ASN A 121 4.76 18.67 17.67
N ASP A 122 4.32 18.50 18.90
CA ASP A 122 4.56 19.42 20.00
C ASP A 122 5.94 19.19 20.68
N SER A 123 6.66 18.14 20.25
CA SER A 123 7.99 17.85 20.79
C SER A 123 9.02 18.90 20.40
N THR A 124 9.98 19.17 21.30
CA THR A 124 11.13 20.06 21.08
C THR A 124 12.29 19.38 20.39
N LEU A 125 12.03 18.34 19.59
CA LEU A 125 13.03 17.64 18.80
C LEU A 125 13.50 18.51 17.62
N ASP A 126 14.75 18.31 17.20
CA ASP A 126 15.26 18.90 15.96
C ASP A 126 14.46 18.36 14.74
N GLU A 127 14.36 19.15 13.69
CA GLU A 127 13.54 18.84 12.52
C GLU A 127 13.82 17.47 11.86
N PRO A 128 15.07 17.03 11.66
CA PRO A 128 15.34 15.69 11.12
C PRO A 128 14.81 14.56 12.01
N THR A 129 15.04 14.64 13.33
CA THR A 129 14.56 13.65 14.30
C THR A 129 13.03 13.66 14.37
N LYS A 130 12.41 14.85 14.37
CA LYS A 130 10.95 15.00 14.38
C LYS A 130 10.29 14.34 13.15
N LYS A 131 10.83 14.57 11.94
CA LYS A 131 10.35 13.92 10.72
C LYS A 131 10.45 12.40 10.78
N LYS A 132 11.54 11.89 11.33
CA LYS A 132 11.75 10.46 11.53
C LYS A 132 10.75 9.88 12.53
N CYS A 133 10.53 10.55 13.67
CA CYS A 133 9.52 10.15 14.64
C CYS A 133 8.12 10.17 14.06
N ASP A 134 7.74 11.22 13.31
CA ASP A 134 6.44 11.34 12.65
C ASP A 134 6.22 10.18 11.66
N PHE A 135 7.22 9.87 10.84
CA PHE A 135 7.14 8.76 9.89
C PHE A 135 6.86 7.42 10.60
N TYR A 136 7.67 7.03 11.57
CA TYR A 136 7.47 5.76 12.27
C TYR A 136 6.20 5.71 13.12
N THR A 137 5.81 6.84 13.71
CA THR A 137 4.54 6.95 14.44
C THR A 137 3.36 6.72 13.52
N ARG A 138 3.36 7.29 12.32
CA ARG A 138 2.32 7.04 11.31
C ARG A 138 2.30 5.58 10.86
N GLN A 139 3.47 4.97 10.60
CA GLN A 139 3.53 3.55 10.24
C GLN A 139 2.92 2.67 11.35
N PHE A 140 3.22 2.96 12.62
CA PHE A 140 2.64 2.24 13.74
C PHE A 140 1.13 2.45 13.84
N ILE A 141 0.66 3.71 13.76
CA ILE A 141 -0.77 4.05 13.78
C ILE A 141 -1.50 3.30 12.67
N ASP A 142 -1.00 3.32 11.44
CA ASP A 142 -1.63 2.66 10.31
C ASP A 142 -1.65 1.13 10.49
N ALA A 143 -0.59 0.55 11.02
CA ALA A 143 -0.50 -0.90 11.26
C ALA A 143 -1.51 -1.40 12.30
N VAL A 144 -1.79 -0.62 13.35
CA VAL A 144 -2.73 -1.01 14.42
C VAL A 144 -4.17 -0.57 14.18
N SER A 145 -4.49 -0.09 12.99
CA SER A 145 -5.85 0.32 12.66
C SER A 145 -6.83 -0.86 12.82
N PRO A 146 -7.97 -0.67 13.50
CA PRO A 146 -8.96 -1.73 13.66
C PRO A 146 -9.56 -2.20 12.34
N SER A 147 -9.46 -1.41 11.28
CA SER A 147 -9.86 -1.81 9.92
C SER A 147 -8.99 -2.92 9.32
N ASN A 148 -7.79 -3.15 9.85
CA ASN A 148 -6.85 -4.15 9.33
C ASN A 148 -7.12 -5.58 9.82
N PHE A 149 -7.98 -5.74 10.83
CA PHE A 149 -8.17 -7.04 11.47
C PHE A 149 -9.60 -7.56 11.28
N ALA A 150 -9.72 -8.80 10.84
CA ALA A 150 -11.03 -9.42 10.55
C ALA A 150 -12.00 -9.40 11.73
N LEU A 151 -11.50 -9.47 12.97
CA LEU A 151 -12.34 -9.48 14.17
C LEU A 151 -12.78 -8.09 14.65
N THR A 152 -12.15 -7.03 14.16
CA THR A 152 -12.48 -5.65 14.57
C THR A 152 -13.01 -4.81 13.43
N ASN A 153 -12.96 -5.32 12.18
CA ASN A 153 -13.52 -4.64 11.02
C ASN A 153 -14.98 -5.11 10.81
N PRO A 154 -15.99 -4.23 11.03
CA PRO A 154 -17.40 -4.61 10.93
C PRO A 154 -17.82 -4.97 9.50
N GLU A 155 -17.21 -4.39 8.47
CA GLU A 155 -17.46 -4.74 7.06
C GLU A 155 -17.03 -6.19 6.78
N VAL A 156 -15.85 -6.59 7.28
CA VAL A 156 -15.35 -7.97 7.17
C VAL A 156 -16.22 -8.93 7.99
N LEU A 157 -16.65 -8.55 9.19
CA LEU A 157 -17.54 -9.36 10.01
C LEU A 157 -18.88 -9.61 9.31
N LYS A 158 -19.49 -8.55 8.76
CA LYS A 158 -20.74 -8.65 8.01
C LYS A 158 -20.59 -9.60 6.82
N GLU A 159 -19.57 -9.38 5.97
CA GLU A 159 -19.27 -10.26 4.84
C GLU A 159 -19.02 -11.71 5.29
N THR A 160 -18.38 -11.89 6.43
CA THR A 160 -18.13 -13.24 6.98
C THR A 160 -19.43 -13.94 7.38
N PHE A 161 -20.39 -13.24 7.97
CA PHE A 161 -21.70 -13.80 8.28
C PHE A 161 -22.49 -14.07 7.00
N ASP A 162 -22.55 -13.13 6.06
CA ASP A 162 -23.33 -13.24 4.83
C ASP A 162 -22.79 -14.36 3.92
N SER A 163 -21.48 -14.45 3.77
CA SER A 163 -20.81 -15.51 2.99
C SER A 163 -20.66 -16.85 3.72
N LYS A 164 -21.07 -16.93 4.99
CA LYS A 164 -20.85 -18.10 5.87
C LYS A 164 -19.38 -18.50 5.96
N GLY A 165 -18.49 -17.51 6.06
CA GLY A 165 -17.06 -17.69 6.19
C GLY A 165 -16.28 -17.92 4.89
N LYS A 166 -16.93 -17.92 3.74
CA LYS A 166 -16.25 -18.16 2.44
C LYS A 166 -15.21 -17.08 2.10
N ASN A 167 -15.45 -15.83 2.49
CA ASN A 167 -14.50 -14.73 2.33
C ASN A 167 -13.18 -15.00 3.07
N LEU A 168 -13.24 -15.58 4.29
CA LEU A 168 -12.04 -15.92 5.06
C LEU A 168 -11.26 -17.05 4.41
N VAL A 169 -11.96 -18.06 3.87
CA VAL A 169 -11.33 -19.17 3.15
C VAL A 169 -10.64 -18.65 1.88
N ALA A 170 -11.34 -17.85 1.08
CA ALA A 170 -10.76 -17.26 -0.13
C ALA A 170 -9.55 -16.34 0.18
N GLY A 171 -9.64 -15.53 1.24
CA GLY A 171 -8.54 -14.71 1.70
C GLY A 171 -7.32 -15.53 2.11
N LEU A 172 -7.56 -16.66 2.75
CA LEU A 172 -6.53 -17.61 3.16
C LEU A 172 -5.86 -18.27 1.95
N GLU A 173 -6.65 -18.71 0.96
CA GLU A 173 -6.14 -19.28 -0.29
C GLU A 173 -5.26 -18.26 -1.04
N ASN A 174 -5.68 -17.01 -1.13
CA ASN A 174 -4.89 -15.93 -1.72
C ASN A 174 -3.57 -15.72 -0.97
N LEU A 175 -3.60 -15.67 0.36
CA LEU A 175 -2.39 -15.56 1.18
C LEU A 175 -1.43 -16.73 0.93
N MET A 176 -1.94 -17.95 0.84
CA MET A 176 -1.10 -19.12 0.57
C MET A 176 -0.45 -19.05 -0.82
N GLN A 177 -1.18 -18.61 -1.85
CA GLN A 177 -0.64 -18.39 -3.20
C GLN A 177 0.45 -17.32 -3.20
N ASP A 178 0.26 -16.23 -2.48
CA ASP A 178 1.24 -15.15 -2.35
C ASP A 178 2.51 -15.65 -1.62
N MET A 179 2.35 -16.45 -0.58
CA MET A 179 3.48 -17.09 0.11
C MET A 179 4.26 -18.05 -0.79
N GLU A 180 3.58 -18.81 -1.66
CA GLU A 180 4.25 -19.69 -2.63
C GLU A 180 5.02 -18.89 -3.69
N LYS A 181 4.49 -17.73 -4.11
CA LYS A 181 5.15 -16.82 -5.04
C LYS A 181 6.27 -16.00 -4.41
N GLY A 182 6.33 -15.94 -3.06
CA GLY A 182 7.27 -15.08 -2.32
C GLY A 182 7.00 -13.58 -2.45
N ARG A 183 5.80 -13.18 -2.88
CA ARG A 183 5.39 -11.77 -3.04
C ARG A 183 3.89 -11.62 -2.95
N ILE A 184 3.44 -10.43 -2.54
CA ILE A 184 2.01 -10.09 -2.54
C ILE A 184 1.56 -9.82 -3.97
N THR A 185 0.51 -10.54 -4.40
CA THR A 185 -0.11 -10.35 -5.71
C THR A 185 -1.13 -9.22 -5.63
N MET A 186 -0.87 -8.11 -6.34
CA MET A 186 -1.71 -6.91 -6.31
C MET A 186 -2.81 -6.94 -7.37
N THR A 187 -2.67 -7.80 -8.40
CA THR A 187 -3.59 -7.91 -9.54
C THR A 187 -3.70 -9.36 -9.98
N ASP A 188 -4.75 -9.68 -10.73
CA ASP A 188 -4.83 -10.95 -11.44
C ASP A 188 -3.87 -10.93 -12.64
N GLU A 189 -2.71 -11.56 -12.47
CA GLU A 189 -1.64 -11.60 -13.48
C GLU A 189 -2.02 -12.42 -14.70
N SER A 190 -3.00 -13.31 -14.58
CA SER A 190 -3.51 -14.10 -15.69
C SER A 190 -4.42 -13.31 -16.66
N SER A 191 -4.91 -12.16 -16.20
CA SER A 191 -5.83 -11.30 -16.97
C SER A 191 -5.13 -10.44 -18.02
N PHE A 192 -3.78 -10.35 -17.99
CA PHE A 192 -3.03 -9.48 -18.89
C PHE A 192 -1.99 -10.26 -19.69
N GLU A 193 -2.06 -10.12 -21.02
CA GLU A 193 -1.11 -10.73 -21.93
C GLU A 193 -0.63 -9.71 -22.96
N LEU A 194 0.71 -9.49 -23.02
CA LEU A 194 1.33 -8.58 -23.96
C LEU A 194 1.04 -8.99 -25.40
N GLY A 195 0.65 -8.03 -26.22
CA GLY A 195 0.31 -8.23 -27.63
C GLY A 195 -1.12 -8.76 -27.86
N LYS A 196 -1.88 -9.10 -26.80
CA LYS A 196 -3.28 -9.52 -26.92
C LYS A 196 -4.25 -8.49 -26.37
N ASN A 197 -4.12 -8.14 -25.11
CA ASN A 197 -4.97 -7.17 -24.43
C ASN A 197 -4.17 -6.06 -23.72
N LEU A 198 -2.86 -6.09 -23.87
CA LEU A 198 -1.91 -5.07 -23.41
C LEU A 198 -0.86 -4.86 -24.51
N ALA A 199 -0.46 -3.63 -24.81
CA ALA A 199 0.49 -3.28 -25.86
C ALA A 199 0.05 -3.83 -27.25
N THR A 200 -1.17 -3.50 -27.65
CA THR A 200 -1.79 -4.07 -28.85
C THR A 200 -1.49 -3.31 -30.14
N THR A 201 -0.89 -2.12 -30.06
CA THR A 201 -0.55 -1.32 -31.24
C THR A 201 0.59 -1.97 -32.02
N PRO A 202 0.40 -2.29 -33.31
CA PRO A 202 1.39 -2.99 -34.12
C PRO A 202 2.69 -2.19 -34.26
N GLY A 203 3.82 -2.83 -34.00
CA GLY A 203 5.15 -2.26 -34.15
C GLY A 203 6.21 -3.32 -34.37
N SER A 204 7.43 -2.89 -34.71
CA SER A 204 8.59 -3.75 -34.93
C SER A 204 9.84 -3.12 -34.29
N VAL A 205 10.71 -3.96 -33.76
CA VAL A 205 12.01 -3.53 -33.27
C VAL A 205 12.91 -3.21 -34.50
N VAL A 206 13.39 -1.99 -34.59
CA VAL A 206 14.24 -1.52 -35.70
C VAL A 206 15.68 -1.28 -35.30
N PHE A 207 15.96 -1.23 -34.00
CA PHE A 207 17.30 -1.16 -33.44
C PHE A 207 17.34 -1.84 -32.05
N GLU A 208 18.46 -2.44 -31.70
CA GLU A 208 18.69 -3.08 -30.40
C GLU A 208 20.15 -2.94 -29.99
N ASN A 209 20.37 -2.70 -28.70
CA ASN A 209 21.67 -2.85 -28.05
C ASN A 209 21.50 -3.53 -26.68
N GLU A 210 22.54 -3.51 -25.84
CA GLU A 210 22.49 -4.17 -24.52
C GLU A 210 21.48 -3.60 -23.54
N LEU A 211 21.03 -2.32 -23.71
CA LEU A 211 20.15 -1.61 -22.79
C LEU A 211 18.76 -1.35 -23.35
N ILE A 212 18.64 -1.17 -24.66
CA ILE A 212 17.38 -0.74 -25.28
C ILE A 212 17.03 -1.54 -26.55
N GLN A 213 15.74 -1.57 -26.82
CA GLN A 213 15.16 -1.80 -28.14
C GLN A 213 14.45 -0.52 -28.60
N LEU A 214 14.62 -0.13 -29.85
CA LEU A 214 13.85 0.92 -30.47
C LEU A 214 12.70 0.29 -31.26
N VAL A 215 11.48 0.58 -30.84
CA VAL A 215 10.26 0.07 -31.48
C VAL A 215 9.71 1.13 -32.41
N HIS A 216 9.56 0.82 -33.69
CA HIS A 216 8.85 1.63 -34.68
C HIS A 216 7.44 1.10 -34.84
N PHE A 217 6.44 1.94 -34.61
CA PHE A 217 5.04 1.57 -34.73
C PHE A 217 4.53 1.78 -36.15
N LYS A 218 3.68 0.83 -36.59
CA LYS A 218 3.10 0.88 -37.94
C LYS A 218 2.18 2.09 -38.10
N PRO A 219 2.43 2.96 -39.10
CA PRO A 219 1.56 4.11 -39.37
C PRO A 219 0.09 3.70 -39.55
N MET A 220 -0.83 4.51 -39.04
CA MET A 220 -2.29 4.31 -39.18
C MET A 220 -2.93 5.23 -40.22
N THR A 221 -2.11 6.09 -40.87
CA THR A 221 -2.55 6.99 -41.94
C THR A 221 -1.73 6.73 -43.21
N GLU A 222 -2.28 7.09 -44.39
CA GLU A 222 -1.58 6.92 -45.69
C GLU A 222 -0.27 7.76 -45.75
N LYS A 223 -0.26 8.89 -45.12
CA LYS A 223 0.89 9.80 -45.04
C LYS A 223 1.15 10.15 -43.61
N VAL A 224 2.41 10.27 -43.26
CA VAL A 224 2.86 10.71 -41.95
C VAL A 224 3.64 12.03 -42.05
N ASN A 225 3.73 12.72 -40.94
CA ASN A 225 4.57 13.90 -40.82
C ASN A 225 6.03 13.54 -41.06
N GLU A 226 6.77 14.40 -41.72
CA GLU A 226 8.19 14.21 -42.07
C GLU A 226 9.08 14.06 -40.82
N ARG A 227 8.72 14.71 -39.71
CA ARG A 227 9.44 14.60 -38.44
C ARG A 227 8.79 13.57 -37.57
N PRO A 228 9.48 12.46 -37.23
CA PRO A 228 8.94 11.45 -36.33
C PRO A 228 8.91 11.94 -34.88
N ILE A 229 8.06 11.30 -34.09
CA ILE A 229 8.05 11.42 -32.65
C ILE A 229 8.90 10.28 -32.08
N LEU A 230 9.96 10.63 -31.33
CA LEU A 230 10.70 9.68 -30.50
C LEU A 230 10.27 9.83 -29.04
N ILE A 231 9.76 8.77 -28.46
CA ILE A 231 9.38 8.72 -27.06
C ILE A 231 10.44 7.96 -26.27
N VAL A 232 11.00 8.63 -25.28
CA VAL A 232 12.01 8.07 -24.38
C VAL A 232 11.40 8.00 -22.97
N PRO A 233 10.77 6.88 -22.58
CA PRO A 233 10.23 6.74 -21.22
C PRO A 233 11.37 6.64 -20.21
N PRO A 234 11.13 6.95 -18.93
CA PRO A 234 12.08 6.64 -17.87
C PRO A 234 12.48 5.17 -17.87
N CYS A 235 13.75 4.86 -17.58
CA CYS A 235 14.29 3.50 -17.64
C CYS A 235 13.61 2.51 -16.67
N ILE A 236 12.89 3.00 -15.65
CA ILE A 236 12.10 2.20 -14.71
C ILE A 236 10.71 1.82 -15.24
N ASN A 237 10.25 2.46 -16.33
CA ASN A 237 8.93 2.23 -16.88
C ASN A 237 8.98 1.23 -18.05
N LYS A 238 7.91 0.41 -18.16
CA LYS A 238 7.68 -0.38 -19.37
C LYS A 238 7.21 0.54 -20.50
N TYR A 239 7.71 0.33 -21.74
CA TYR A 239 7.32 1.13 -22.88
C TYR A 239 5.79 1.18 -23.08
N TYR A 240 5.10 0.10 -22.77
CA TYR A 240 3.66 -0.04 -22.97
C TYR A 240 2.80 0.70 -21.93
N ILE A 241 3.40 1.41 -20.97
CA ILE A 241 2.61 2.34 -20.13
C ILE A 241 1.85 3.38 -21.00
N LEU A 242 2.35 3.63 -22.20
CA LEU A 242 1.75 4.52 -23.18
C LEU A 242 0.89 3.79 -24.23
N ASP A 243 0.70 2.47 -24.07
CA ASP A 243 -0.08 1.61 -24.98
C ASP A 243 -0.77 0.49 -24.19
N LEU A 244 -1.63 0.86 -23.23
CA LEU A 244 -2.27 -0.10 -22.33
C LEU A 244 -3.39 -0.86 -22.98
N SER A 245 -4.24 -0.18 -23.74
CA SER A 245 -5.36 -0.78 -24.49
C SER A 245 -5.72 0.09 -25.67
N GLU A 246 -6.58 -0.43 -26.55
CA GLU A 246 -7.02 0.29 -27.76
C GLU A 246 -7.57 1.71 -27.45
N HIS A 247 -8.33 1.84 -26.36
CA HIS A 247 -8.92 3.13 -25.94
C HIS A 247 -8.05 3.91 -24.95
N ASN A 248 -6.96 3.31 -24.50
CA ASN A 248 -6.03 3.92 -23.55
C ASN A 248 -4.59 3.75 -24.06
N SER A 249 -4.32 4.35 -25.22
CA SER A 249 -3.03 4.33 -25.89
C SER A 249 -2.68 5.72 -26.42
N TYR A 250 -1.65 6.33 -25.83
CA TYR A 250 -1.09 7.57 -26.35
C TYR A 250 -0.35 7.35 -27.68
N ILE A 251 0.31 6.20 -27.83
CA ILE A 251 1.00 5.80 -29.07
C ILE A 251 0.01 5.73 -30.21
N ARG A 252 -1.09 5.01 -30.03
CA ARG A 252 -2.15 4.90 -31.02
C ARG A 252 -2.72 6.27 -31.39
N TYR A 253 -3.02 7.10 -30.39
CA TYR A 253 -3.48 8.45 -30.64
C TYR A 253 -2.52 9.24 -31.55
N CYS A 254 -1.21 9.21 -31.28
CA CYS A 254 -0.23 9.88 -32.12
C CYS A 254 -0.22 9.37 -33.56
N LEU A 255 -0.32 8.04 -33.75
CA LEU A 255 -0.39 7.41 -35.09
C LEU A 255 -1.65 7.82 -35.85
N GLU A 256 -2.80 7.86 -35.18
CA GLU A 256 -4.08 8.31 -35.76
C GLU A 256 -4.06 9.79 -36.17
N GLN A 257 -3.22 10.60 -35.51
CA GLN A 257 -2.98 12.01 -35.88
C GLN A 257 -1.93 12.18 -36.98
N GLY A 258 -1.51 11.09 -37.66
CA GLY A 258 -0.57 11.14 -38.78
C GLY A 258 0.88 11.34 -38.38
N ASN A 259 1.26 10.95 -37.18
CA ASN A 259 2.66 10.98 -36.78
C ASN A 259 3.33 9.62 -37.03
N ASP A 260 4.62 9.66 -37.34
CA ASP A 260 5.50 8.50 -37.33
C ASP A 260 6.09 8.35 -35.93
N VAL A 261 5.95 7.18 -35.27
CA VAL A 261 6.21 7.04 -33.83
C VAL A 261 7.24 5.98 -33.54
N TYR A 262 8.26 6.37 -32.78
CA TYR A 262 9.29 5.50 -32.24
C TYR A 262 9.29 5.57 -30.72
N VAL A 263 9.48 4.42 -30.06
CA VAL A 263 9.52 4.33 -28.59
C VAL A 263 10.70 3.49 -28.15
N ILE A 264 11.44 3.96 -27.16
CA ILE A 264 12.48 3.17 -26.50
C ILE A 264 11.83 2.21 -25.51
N SER A 265 12.14 0.92 -25.66
CA SER A 265 11.87 -0.12 -24.69
C SER A 265 13.16 -0.45 -23.93
N TRP A 266 13.19 -0.14 -22.65
CA TRP A 266 14.32 -0.47 -21.80
C TRP A 266 14.36 -1.95 -21.45
N ARG A 267 15.53 -2.57 -21.49
CA ARG A 267 15.75 -3.92 -20.99
C ARG A 267 15.45 -3.96 -19.49
N ASN A 268 14.79 -5.03 -19.03
CA ASN A 268 14.64 -5.27 -17.60
C ASN A 268 16.00 -5.52 -16.98
N PRO A 269 16.39 -4.78 -15.93
CA PRO A 269 17.67 -5.01 -15.27
C PRO A 269 17.69 -6.39 -14.62
N ASP A 270 18.81 -7.07 -14.82
CA ASP A 270 19.19 -8.29 -14.14
C ASP A 270 20.62 -8.14 -13.59
N GLU A 271 21.18 -9.18 -12.99
CA GLU A 271 22.52 -9.13 -12.41
C GLU A 271 23.62 -8.76 -13.42
N SER A 272 23.41 -9.03 -14.72
CA SER A 272 24.37 -8.68 -15.77
C SER A 272 24.51 -7.17 -16.01
N LEU A 273 23.55 -6.39 -15.56
CA LEU A 273 23.55 -4.92 -15.65
C LEU A 273 23.97 -4.24 -14.34
N GLY A 274 24.37 -5.01 -13.32
CA GLY A 274 24.69 -4.47 -11.98
C GLY A 274 25.84 -3.47 -11.95
N ASP A 275 26.77 -3.54 -12.91
CA ASP A 275 27.92 -2.65 -13.04
C ASP A 275 27.67 -1.45 -13.98
N ILE A 276 26.50 -1.38 -14.61
CA ILE A 276 26.13 -0.25 -15.49
C ILE A 276 25.89 1.00 -14.64
N THR A 277 26.69 2.01 -14.88
CA THR A 277 26.55 3.30 -14.21
C THR A 277 25.42 4.13 -14.80
N TRP A 278 25.03 5.21 -14.10
CA TRP A 278 24.01 6.14 -14.60
C TRP A 278 24.39 6.77 -15.94
N ASP A 279 25.70 6.97 -16.17
CA ASP A 279 26.20 7.52 -17.45
C ASP A 279 26.02 6.53 -18.62
N GLY A 280 25.88 5.23 -18.34
CA GLY A 280 25.61 4.22 -19.35
C GLY A 280 24.18 4.26 -19.89
N TYR A 281 23.25 4.71 -19.07
CA TYR A 281 21.84 4.91 -19.46
C TYR A 281 21.66 6.20 -20.22
#